data_116a502f334d2f673f23a8576978eab2
#
_entry.id   116a502f334d2f673f23a8576978eab2
#
_cell.length_a   1.000
_cell.length_b   1.000
_cell.length_c   1.000
_cell.angle_alpha   90.00
_cell.angle_beta   90.00
_cell.angle_gamma   90.00
#
_symmetry.space_group_name_H-M   'P 1'
#
loop_
_entity.id
_entity.type
_entity.pdbx_description
1 polymer ?
#
loop_
_entity_poly.entity_id
_entity_poly.type
_entity_poly.pdbx_seq_one_letter_code
_entity_poly.pdbx_strand_id
1 'polypeptide(L)'
;CSITMTAKAEPLAMAALTITAGCLPDEQIVLHHSGLMFSHKTNAAGVAKITVPALTKKAIFVATFDNGDGALTMINVPDAGQFQRVSLQWQGAKGLQLHAYKDGATHGADGHLSLQTAPLDPDSTEMAGPFFTDHGITAVPDGFHAEIASFPVDLSGKAQPIKLGVEVEITDENCGRTVAGELVYHSADTHSK
;
A
#
# COMPACT_ATOMS: atom_id res chain seq x y z
N CYS A 1 -2.81 -28.00 8.17
CA CYS A 1 -1.78 -26.98 7.92
C CYS A 1 -1.95 -25.84 8.91
N SER A 2 -0.85 -25.43 9.54
CA SER A 2 -0.89 -24.26 10.42
C SER A 2 -0.42 -23.03 9.64
N ILE A 3 -1.29 -22.05 9.50
CA ILE A 3 -0.97 -20.75 8.91
C ILE A 3 -0.88 -19.73 10.04
N THR A 4 0.22 -19.01 10.09
CA THR A 4 0.44 -17.97 11.11
C THR A 4 0.83 -16.66 10.44
N MET A 5 0.47 -15.54 11.06
CA MET A 5 0.89 -14.21 10.67
C MET A 5 1.40 -13.46 11.91
N THR A 6 2.55 -12.85 11.79
CA THR A 6 3.08 -11.92 12.77
C THR A 6 3.31 -10.56 12.12
N ALA A 7 3.23 -9.50 12.93
CA ALA A 7 3.48 -8.15 12.48
C ALA A 7 4.36 -7.41 13.48
N LYS A 8 5.20 -6.51 12.97
CA LYS A 8 6.06 -5.61 13.76
C LYS A 8 5.89 -4.19 13.23
N ALA A 9 5.72 -3.23 14.13
CA ALA A 9 5.74 -1.83 13.76
C ALA A 9 7.17 -1.41 13.39
N GLU A 10 7.29 -0.68 12.29
CA GLU A 10 8.53 -0.13 11.76
C GLU A 10 8.40 1.40 11.63
N PRO A 11 9.52 2.14 11.47
CA PRO A 11 9.50 3.58 11.26
C PRO A 11 8.54 4.03 10.16
N LEU A 12 8.19 5.31 10.12
CA LEU A 12 7.28 5.91 9.14
C LEU A 12 5.88 5.28 9.13
N ALA A 13 5.47 4.75 10.29
CA ALA A 13 4.21 4.04 10.45
C ALA A 13 4.04 2.89 9.45
N MET A 14 5.10 2.15 9.21
CA MET A 14 5.09 0.92 8.43
C MET A 14 4.84 -0.29 9.32
N ALA A 15 4.38 -1.38 8.73
CA ALA A 15 4.20 -2.68 9.36
C ALA A 15 4.96 -3.74 8.57
N ALA A 16 5.93 -4.40 9.21
CA ALA A 16 6.59 -5.57 8.65
C ALA A 16 5.81 -6.82 9.03
N LEU A 17 5.26 -7.49 8.02
CA LEU A 17 4.45 -8.70 8.16
C LEU A 17 5.29 -9.93 7.78
N THR A 18 5.11 -11.02 8.54
CA THR A 18 5.62 -12.33 8.17
C THR A 18 4.47 -13.34 8.23
N ILE A 19 4.15 -13.91 7.08
CA ILE A 19 3.17 -14.99 6.93
C ILE A 19 3.94 -16.29 6.78
N THR A 20 3.60 -17.30 7.58
CA THR A 20 4.20 -18.63 7.51
C THR A 20 3.10 -19.67 7.30
N ALA A 21 3.19 -20.35 6.16
CA ALA A 21 2.27 -21.38 5.70
C ALA A 21 3.09 -22.49 5.01
N GLY A 22 3.84 -23.25 5.78
CA GLY A 22 4.80 -24.23 5.25
C GLY A 22 4.19 -25.34 4.37
N CYS A 23 2.89 -25.50 4.41
CA CYS A 23 2.11 -26.41 3.57
C CYS A 23 1.58 -25.77 2.28
N LEU A 24 1.79 -24.46 2.10
CA LEU A 24 1.38 -23.67 0.95
C LEU A 24 2.59 -22.95 0.35
N PRO A 25 3.58 -23.68 -0.19
CA PRO A 25 4.72 -23.10 -0.87
C PRO A 25 4.30 -22.55 -2.22
N ASP A 26 4.90 -21.43 -2.61
CA ASP A 26 4.66 -20.78 -3.90
C ASP A 26 3.19 -20.46 -4.20
N GLU A 27 2.38 -20.26 -3.17
CA GLU A 27 0.95 -19.99 -3.28
C GLU A 27 0.65 -18.50 -3.22
N GLN A 28 -0.39 -18.11 -3.94
CA GLN A 28 -0.91 -16.75 -3.93
C GLN A 28 -1.60 -16.46 -2.60
N ILE A 29 -1.38 -15.24 -2.12
CA ILE A 29 -2.11 -14.66 -1.00
C ILE A 29 -2.65 -13.28 -1.38
N VAL A 30 -3.81 -12.94 -0.87
CA VAL A 30 -4.34 -11.58 -0.89
C VAL A 30 -4.24 -11.00 0.50
N LEU A 31 -3.57 -9.87 0.63
CA LEU A 31 -3.50 -9.12 1.88
C LEU A 31 -4.59 -8.06 1.91
N HIS A 32 -5.30 -7.99 3.04
CA HIS A 32 -6.32 -6.98 3.30
C HIS A 32 -5.94 -6.16 4.53
N HIS A 33 -6.11 -4.83 4.44
CA HIS A 33 -5.92 -3.91 5.55
C HIS A 33 -6.73 -2.63 5.36
N SER A 34 -7.79 -2.44 6.17
CA SER A 34 -8.59 -1.18 6.17
C SER A 34 -9.06 -0.73 4.79
N GLY A 35 -9.57 -1.65 3.96
CA GLY A 35 -10.03 -1.39 2.59
C GLY A 35 -8.94 -1.50 1.53
N LEU A 36 -7.66 -1.48 1.91
CA LEU A 36 -6.56 -1.80 1.01
C LEU A 36 -6.54 -3.30 0.72
N MET A 37 -6.25 -3.65 -0.53
CA MET A 37 -6.12 -5.03 -0.98
C MET A 37 -5.02 -5.15 -2.04
N PHE A 38 -4.11 -6.12 -1.88
CA PHE A 38 -3.12 -6.44 -2.89
C PHE A 38 -2.65 -7.90 -2.81
N SER A 39 -2.15 -8.43 -3.92
CA SER A 39 -1.67 -9.80 -4.02
C SER A 39 -0.19 -9.92 -3.74
N HIS A 40 0.19 -11.00 -3.11
CA HIS A 40 1.57 -11.42 -2.90
C HIS A 40 1.67 -12.94 -3.08
N LYS A 41 2.84 -13.50 -2.88
CA LYS A 41 3.09 -14.94 -3.02
C LYS A 41 4.00 -15.43 -1.89
N THR A 42 3.75 -16.62 -1.37
CA THR A 42 4.72 -17.30 -0.51
C THR A 42 5.89 -17.80 -1.34
N ASN A 43 7.03 -17.92 -0.71
CA ASN A 43 8.21 -18.53 -1.35
C ASN A 43 8.15 -20.08 -1.24
N ALA A 44 9.17 -20.77 -1.76
CA ALA A 44 9.29 -22.23 -1.74
C ALA A 44 9.27 -22.84 -0.31
N ALA A 45 9.50 -22.05 0.72
CA ALA A 45 9.38 -22.47 2.13
C ALA A 45 7.99 -22.16 2.73
N GLY A 46 7.06 -21.64 1.94
CA GLY A 46 5.74 -21.22 2.40
C GLY A 46 5.78 -19.93 3.24
N VAL A 47 6.75 -19.05 3.02
CA VAL A 47 6.90 -17.80 3.78
C VAL A 47 6.75 -16.59 2.86
N ALA A 48 5.97 -15.61 3.30
CA ALA A 48 5.92 -14.28 2.71
C ALA A 48 6.35 -13.21 3.73
N LYS A 49 7.18 -12.25 3.30
CA LYS A 49 7.58 -11.08 4.09
C LYS A 49 7.18 -9.85 3.32
N ILE A 50 6.42 -8.98 3.96
CA ILE A 50 5.79 -7.81 3.32
C ILE A 50 5.91 -6.63 4.26
N THR A 51 6.41 -5.50 3.79
CA THR A 51 6.35 -4.24 4.53
C THR A 51 5.31 -3.34 3.89
N VAL A 52 4.33 -2.89 4.65
CA VAL A 52 3.18 -2.13 4.16
C VAL A 52 2.85 -0.96 5.09
N PRO A 53 2.38 0.18 4.58
CA PRO A 53 1.91 1.28 5.43
C PRO A 53 0.75 0.85 6.34
N ALA A 54 0.84 1.14 7.64
CA ALA A 54 -0.28 0.97 8.56
C ALA A 54 -1.27 2.12 8.39
N LEU A 55 -2.48 1.83 7.93
CA LEU A 55 -3.51 2.83 7.61
C LEU A 55 -4.28 3.33 8.84
N THR A 56 -4.13 2.61 9.96
CA THR A 56 -4.79 2.93 11.24
C THR A 56 -3.87 2.63 12.42
N LYS A 57 -4.09 3.29 13.56
CA LYS A 57 -3.29 3.06 14.79
C LYS A 57 -3.43 1.64 15.32
N LYS A 58 -4.64 1.07 15.26
CA LYS A 58 -4.90 -0.35 15.56
C LYS A 58 -5.01 -1.08 14.22
N ALA A 59 -3.87 -1.46 13.68
CA ALA A 59 -3.78 -2.05 12.36
C ALA A 59 -4.11 -3.55 12.41
N ILE A 60 -5.15 -3.96 11.69
CA ILE A 60 -5.54 -5.35 11.49
C ILE A 60 -5.15 -5.73 10.07
N PHE A 61 -4.40 -6.81 9.94
CA PHE A 61 -4.00 -7.40 8.67
C PHE A 61 -4.60 -8.80 8.54
N VAL A 62 -5.15 -9.10 7.37
CA VAL A 62 -5.71 -10.40 7.04
C VAL A 62 -5.05 -10.89 5.76
N ALA A 63 -4.48 -12.08 5.79
CA ALA A 63 -3.97 -12.76 4.61
C ALA A 63 -4.90 -13.94 4.30
N THR A 64 -5.33 -14.05 3.05
CA THR A 64 -6.19 -15.12 2.56
C THR A 64 -5.53 -15.83 1.38
N PHE A 65 -5.64 -17.15 1.36
CA PHE A 65 -5.23 -18.01 0.25
C PHE A 65 -6.44 -18.39 -0.61
N ASP A 66 -6.21 -18.83 -1.83
CA ASP A 66 -7.28 -19.19 -2.78
C ASP A 66 -8.17 -20.34 -2.29
N ASN A 67 -7.63 -21.20 -1.44
CA ASN A 67 -8.39 -22.30 -0.82
C ASN A 67 -9.33 -21.85 0.33
N GLY A 68 -9.34 -20.56 0.65
CA GLY A 68 -10.13 -19.98 1.72
C GLY A 68 -9.46 -20.01 3.10
N ASP A 69 -8.31 -20.64 3.23
CA ASP A 69 -7.51 -20.57 4.47
C ASP A 69 -6.87 -19.20 4.62
N GLY A 70 -6.45 -18.86 5.83
CA GLY A 70 -5.77 -17.58 6.06
C GLY A 70 -5.30 -17.40 7.49
N ALA A 71 -4.73 -16.24 7.73
CA ALA A 71 -4.34 -15.80 9.07
C ALA A 71 -4.62 -14.31 9.22
N LEU A 72 -4.79 -13.88 10.46
CA LEU A 72 -4.91 -12.48 10.81
C LEU A 72 -3.94 -12.11 11.93
N THR A 73 -3.51 -10.87 11.95
CA THR A 73 -2.76 -10.30 13.05
C THR A 73 -3.20 -8.87 13.30
N MET A 74 -2.97 -8.39 14.53
CA MET A 74 -3.26 -7.02 14.92
C MET A 74 -2.05 -6.44 15.65
N ILE A 75 -1.67 -5.22 15.28
CA ILE A 75 -0.61 -4.48 15.96
C ILE A 75 -1.04 -3.05 16.27
N ASN A 76 -0.38 -2.44 17.25
CA ASN A 76 -0.53 -1.02 17.51
C ASN A 76 0.61 -0.26 16.81
N VAL A 77 0.25 0.72 15.96
CA VAL A 77 1.16 1.59 15.21
C VAL A 77 0.78 3.05 15.53
N PRO A 78 1.23 3.59 16.68
CA PRO A 78 0.79 4.91 17.16
C PRO A 78 1.03 6.03 16.14
N ASP A 79 2.13 5.93 15.40
CA ASP A 79 2.57 6.92 14.41
C ASP A 79 1.72 6.92 13.13
N ALA A 80 0.82 5.96 12.94
CA ALA A 80 -0.09 5.94 11.77
C ALA A 80 -0.91 7.24 11.67
N GLY A 81 -1.25 7.85 12.81
CA GLY A 81 -1.93 9.14 12.85
C GLY A 81 -1.11 10.35 12.40
N GLN A 82 0.19 10.19 12.14
CA GLN A 82 1.06 11.25 11.62
C GLN A 82 1.02 11.34 10.10
N PHE A 83 0.27 10.47 9.42
CA PHE A 83 0.14 10.43 7.97
C PHE A 83 -1.32 10.47 7.52
N GLN A 84 -1.59 11.24 6.49
CA GLN A 84 -2.74 11.03 5.62
C GLN A 84 -2.29 10.14 4.48
N ARG A 85 -3.07 9.09 4.18
CA ARG A 85 -2.73 8.13 3.14
C ARG A 85 -3.84 8.00 2.12
N VAL A 86 -3.44 7.83 0.88
CA VAL A 86 -4.34 7.53 -0.24
C VAL A 86 -3.78 6.32 -0.95
N SER A 87 -4.61 5.31 -1.14
CA SER A 87 -4.27 4.16 -1.97
C SER A 87 -5.04 4.20 -3.28
N LEU A 88 -4.36 3.92 -4.38
CA LEU A 88 -4.93 3.55 -5.66
C LEU A 88 -4.77 2.04 -5.80
N GLN A 89 -5.88 1.32 -5.89
CA GLN A 89 -5.84 -0.14 -6.04
C GLN A 89 -6.59 -0.58 -7.29
N TRP A 90 -6.12 -1.66 -7.91
CA TRP A 90 -6.72 -2.23 -9.12
C TRP A 90 -6.40 -3.72 -9.23
N GLN A 91 -7.08 -4.39 -10.14
CA GLN A 91 -6.86 -5.80 -10.46
C GLN A 91 -6.36 -5.97 -11.90
N GLY A 92 -5.48 -6.93 -12.12
CA GLY A 92 -4.98 -7.30 -13.44
C GLY A 92 -3.66 -6.63 -13.80
N ALA A 93 -3.47 -6.29 -15.08
CA ALA A 93 -2.20 -5.76 -15.56
C ALA A 93 -1.80 -4.46 -14.87
N LYS A 94 -0.50 -4.28 -14.60
CA LYS A 94 0.05 -3.00 -14.14
C LYS A 94 -0.19 -1.91 -15.20
N GLY A 95 -0.34 -0.69 -14.77
CA GLY A 95 -0.53 0.44 -15.70
C GLY A 95 -1.20 1.65 -15.08
N LEU A 96 -1.83 1.49 -13.92
CA LEU A 96 -2.32 2.62 -13.13
C LEU A 96 -1.19 3.17 -12.27
N GLN A 97 -1.10 4.51 -12.18
CA GLN A 97 -0.10 5.23 -11.40
C GLN A 97 -0.79 6.35 -10.61
N LEU A 98 -0.44 6.45 -9.34
CA LEU A 98 -0.93 7.51 -8.46
C LEU A 98 0.06 8.70 -8.49
N HIS A 99 -0.46 9.87 -8.79
CA HIS A 99 0.28 11.11 -8.80
C HIS A 99 -0.29 12.10 -7.79
N ALA A 100 0.58 12.94 -7.23
CA ALA A 100 0.19 14.05 -6.39
C ALA A 100 0.91 15.32 -6.83
N TYR A 101 0.21 16.45 -6.77
CA TYR A 101 0.71 17.74 -7.21
C TYR A 101 0.60 18.73 -6.05
N LYS A 102 1.76 19.11 -5.52
CA LYS A 102 1.88 20.06 -4.42
C LYS A 102 1.95 21.50 -4.98
N ASP A 103 1.35 22.45 -4.29
CA ASP A 103 1.44 23.87 -4.57
C ASP A 103 1.08 24.27 -6.02
N GLY A 104 0.15 23.53 -6.64
CA GLY A 104 -0.27 23.78 -8.01
C GLY A 104 0.71 23.30 -9.08
N ALA A 105 1.66 22.43 -8.73
CA ALA A 105 2.59 21.85 -9.68
C ALA A 105 1.88 21.20 -10.87
N THR A 106 2.57 21.17 -12.00
CA THR A 106 2.14 20.41 -13.19
C THR A 106 2.99 19.16 -13.35
N HIS A 107 2.60 18.27 -14.25
CA HIS A 107 3.33 17.04 -14.52
C HIS A 107 4.81 17.33 -14.89
N GLY A 108 5.73 16.64 -14.24
CA GLY A 108 7.18 16.78 -14.44
C GLY A 108 7.82 18.01 -13.80
N ALA A 109 7.06 18.90 -13.15
CA ALA A 109 7.60 20.07 -12.46
C ALA A 109 7.94 19.78 -10.99
N ASP A 110 8.68 20.70 -10.34
CA ASP A 110 8.88 20.64 -8.89
C ASP A 110 7.52 20.59 -8.17
N GLY A 111 7.39 19.67 -7.20
CA GLY A 111 6.13 19.42 -6.51
C GLY A 111 5.23 18.37 -7.18
N HIS A 112 5.62 17.81 -8.33
CA HIS A 112 5.03 16.60 -8.89
C HIS A 112 5.61 15.37 -8.18
N LEU A 113 4.77 14.63 -7.47
CA LEU A 113 5.12 13.48 -6.67
C LEU A 113 4.47 12.22 -7.22
N SER A 114 5.24 11.16 -7.28
CA SER A 114 4.81 9.82 -7.73
C SER A 114 5.75 8.76 -7.16
N LEU A 115 5.49 7.50 -7.43
CA LEU A 115 6.41 6.41 -7.08
C LEU A 115 7.82 6.61 -7.66
N GLN A 116 7.97 7.27 -8.84
CA GLN A 116 9.25 7.51 -9.47
C GLN A 116 10.02 8.69 -8.85
N THR A 117 9.32 9.72 -8.36
CA THR A 117 9.95 10.96 -7.86
C THR A 117 10.07 11.00 -6.34
N ALA A 118 9.25 10.24 -5.63
CA ALA A 118 9.22 10.18 -4.17
C ALA A 118 8.98 8.75 -3.65
N PRO A 119 9.79 7.75 -4.08
CA PRO A 119 9.68 6.40 -3.53
C PRO A 119 10.05 6.40 -2.04
N LEU A 120 9.48 5.49 -1.26
CA LEU A 120 9.96 5.24 0.09
C LEU A 120 11.42 4.75 0.03
N ASP A 121 12.30 5.45 0.73
CA ASP A 121 13.64 4.93 0.99
C ASP A 121 13.55 3.84 2.08
N PRO A 122 13.86 2.58 1.77
CA PRO A 122 13.73 1.46 2.70
C PRO A 122 14.60 1.60 3.95
N ASP A 123 15.68 2.37 3.88
CA ASP A 123 16.59 2.61 5.00
C ASP A 123 16.21 3.87 5.81
N SER A 124 15.20 4.62 5.35
CA SER A 124 14.75 5.84 6.04
C SER A 124 14.03 5.52 7.33
N THR A 125 14.47 6.16 8.40
CA THR A 125 13.83 6.10 9.72
C THR A 125 13.17 7.42 10.11
N GLU A 126 13.42 8.47 9.33
CA GLU A 126 12.97 9.83 9.58
C GLU A 126 11.99 10.30 8.52
N MET A 127 11.01 11.10 8.96
CA MET A 127 9.99 11.69 8.09
C MET A 127 10.58 12.91 7.36
N ALA A 128 11.07 12.70 6.15
CA ALA A 128 11.64 13.78 5.31
C ALA A 128 10.58 14.48 4.44
N GLY A 129 9.44 13.84 4.17
CA GLY A 129 8.39 14.37 3.30
C GLY A 129 7.39 13.30 2.86
N PRO A 130 6.56 13.60 1.85
CA PRO A 130 5.69 12.62 1.24
C PRO A 130 6.49 11.48 0.59
N PHE A 131 5.94 10.27 0.64
CA PHE A 131 6.53 9.12 -0.03
C PHE A 131 5.46 8.17 -0.59
N PHE A 132 5.88 7.34 -1.54
CA PHE A 132 5.03 6.36 -2.22
C PHE A 132 5.58 4.95 -2.01
N THR A 133 4.66 3.98 -1.93
CA THR A 133 4.97 2.55 -1.91
C THR A 133 4.14 1.81 -2.95
N ASP A 134 4.72 0.79 -3.58
CA ASP A 134 4.05 -0.09 -4.54
C ASP A 134 3.88 -1.49 -3.93
N HIS A 135 2.71 -2.05 -4.10
CA HIS A 135 2.31 -3.35 -3.59
C HIS A 135 1.58 -4.16 -4.66
N GLY A 136 1.70 -5.46 -4.55
CA GLY A 136 1.24 -6.41 -5.56
C GLY A 136 2.39 -6.86 -6.46
N ILE A 137 2.41 -8.14 -6.79
CA ILE A 137 3.46 -8.74 -7.61
C ILE A 137 2.92 -9.13 -8.99
N THR A 138 3.70 -8.83 -10.03
CA THR A 138 3.36 -9.18 -11.42
C THR A 138 3.34 -10.67 -11.70
N ALA A 139 3.95 -11.49 -10.83
CA ALA A 139 3.95 -12.94 -10.95
C ALA A 139 2.59 -13.60 -10.62
N VAL A 140 1.60 -12.81 -10.19
CA VAL A 140 0.23 -13.27 -9.93
C VAL A 140 -0.66 -12.79 -11.08
N PRO A 141 -1.08 -13.67 -12.02
CA PRO A 141 -2.03 -13.30 -13.05
C PRO A 141 -3.33 -12.78 -12.43
N ASP A 142 -3.88 -11.71 -12.98
CA ASP A 142 -5.09 -11.06 -12.48
C ASP A 142 -5.03 -10.68 -10.97
N GLY A 143 -3.82 -10.52 -10.43
CA GLY A 143 -3.60 -10.14 -9.05
C GLY A 143 -4.05 -8.71 -8.75
N PHE A 144 -4.20 -8.41 -7.47
CA PHE A 144 -4.48 -7.06 -7.00
C PHE A 144 -3.17 -6.30 -6.81
N HIS A 145 -3.17 -5.04 -7.20
CA HIS A 145 -2.06 -4.09 -7.05
C HIS A 145 -2.53 -2.87 -6.28
N ALA A 146 -1.62 -2.21 -5.61
CA ALA A 146 -1.89 -0.94 -4.95
C ALA A 146 -0.66 -0.04 -4.92
N GLU A 147 -0.84 1.22 -5.27
CA GLU A 147 0.11 2.29 -4.93
C GLU A 147 -0.44 3.09 -3.76
N ILE A 148 0.41 3.40 -2.78
CA ILE A 148 0.01 4.14 -1.59
C ILE A 148 0.89 5.39 -1.46
N ALA A 149 0.25 6.55 -1.50
CA ALA A 149 0.86 7.82 -1.17
C ALA A 149 0.68 8.13 0.31
N SER A 150 1.76 8.46 0.99
CA SER A 150 1.81 8.85 2.40
C SER A 150 2.23 10.30 2.52
N PHE A 151 1.36 11.14 3.10
CA PHE A 151 1.59 12.56 3.31
C PHE A 151 1.71 12.83 4.81
N PRO A 152 2.84 13.31 5.30
CA PRO A 152 2.97 13.72 6.68
C PRO A 152 1.94 14.79 7.04
N VAL A 153 1.27 14.63 8.19
CA VAL A 153 0.34 15.65 8.71
C VAL A 153 1.17 16.77 9.30
N ASP A 154 1.02 17.97 8.76
CA ASP A 154 1.60 19.16 9.38
C ASP A 154 0.89 19.47 10.69
N LEU A 155 1.62 19.35 11.79
CA LEU A 155 1.13 19.65 13.13
C LEU A 155 0.77 21.14 13.31
N SER A 156 1.16 22.01 12.36
CA SER A 156 0.75 23.43 12.35
C SER A 156 -0.71 23.65 11.93
N GLY A 157 -1.40 22.60 11.49
CA GLY A 157 -2.81 22.65 11.07
C GLY A 157 -3.05 23.32 9.72
N LYS A 158 -2.00 23.66 8.98
CA LYS A 158 -2.09 24.19 7.62
C LYS A 158 -1.96 23.03 6.63
N ALA A 159 -3.09 22.43 6.29
CA ALA A 159 -3.12 21.45 5.20
C ALA A 159 -2.70 22.16 3.89
N GLN A 160 -1.58 21.76 3.32
CA GLN A 160 -1.22 22.16 1.96
C GLN A 160 -2.16 21.42 1.00
N PRO A 161 -2.88 22.13 0.13
CA PRO A 161 -3.76 21.46 -0.82
C PRO A 161 -2.92 20.63 -1.80
N ILE A 162 -3.11 19.32 -1.75
CA ILE A 162 -2.48 18.38 -2.68
C ILE A 162 -3.57 17.91 -3.65
N LYS A 163 -3.35 18.17 -4.95
CA LYS A 163 -4.20 17.63 -6.01
C LYS A 163 -3.70 16.22 -6.33
N LEU A 164 -4.62 15.25 -6.37
CA LEU A 164 -4.31 13.88 -6.82
C LEU A 164 -4.63 13.73 -8.30
N GLY A 165 -3.85 12.90 -8.97
CA GLY A 165 -4.06 12.46 -10.34
C GLY A 165 -3.88 10.95 -10.44
N VAL A 166 -4.57 10.34 -11.38
CA VAL A 166 -4.36 8.95 -11.78
C VAL A 166 -3.96 8.95 -13.24
N GLU A 167 -2.85 8.33 -13.55
CA GLU A 167 -2.37 8.16 -14.91
C GLU A 167 -2.44 6.69 -15.30
N VAL A 168 -2.64 6.45 -16.59
CA VAL A 168 -2.69 5.11 -17.17
C VAL A 168 -1.69 5.05 -18.30
N GLU A 169 -0.71 4.18 -18.17
CA GLU A 169 0.16 3.85 -19.29
C GLU A 169 -0.61 2.99 -20.29
N ILE A 170 -0.70 3.45 -21.54
CA ILE A 170 -1.34 2.68 -22.60
C ILE A 170 -0.32 1.70 -23.18
N THR A 171 -0.62 0.41 -23.00
CA THR A 171 0.18 -0.69 -23.49
C THR A 171 -0.60 -1.54 -24.49
N ASP A 172 0.05 -2.44 -25.21
CA ASP A 172 -0.64 -3.38 -26.08
C ASP A 172 -1.63 -4.28 -25.33
N GLU A 173 -1.39 -4.51 -24.03
CA GLU A 173 -2.25 -5.35 -23.19
C GLU A 173 -3.54 -4.64 -22.78
N ASN A 174 -3.51 -3.32 -22.56
CA ASN A 174 -4.67 -2.55 -22.10
C ASN A 174 -5.31 -1.70 -23.21
N CYS A 175 -4.70 -1.60 -24.39
CA CYS A 175 -5.22 -0.83 -25.50
C CYS A 175 -6.62 -1.34 -25.91
N GLY A 176 -7.60 -0.43 -25.96
CA GLY A 176 -8.99 -0.75 -26.26
C GLY A 176 -9.75 -1.51 -25.17
N ARG A 177 -9.17 -1.65 -23.96
CA ARG A 177 -9.81 -2.26 -22.80
C ARG A 177 -10.18 -1.20 -21.76
N THR A 178 -11.17 -1.51 -20.94
CA THR A 178 -11.48 -0.68 -19.75
C THR A 178 -10.45 -1.00 -18.68
N VAL A 179 -9.76 0.05 -18.18
CA VAL A 179 -8.92 -0.03 -16.98
C VAL A 179 -9.70 0.62 -15.84
N ALA A 180 -9.88 -0.11 -14.76
CA ALA A 180 -10.59 0.36 -13.59
C ALA A 180 -9.69 0.30 -12.35
N GLY A 181 -9.76 1.32 -11.51
CA GLY A 181 -9.09 1.38 -10.22
C GLY A 181 -9.96 2.11 -9.20
N GLU A 182 -9.64 1.90 -7.94
CA GLU A 182 -10.33 2.51 -6.82
C GLU A 182 -9.35 3.37 -6.01
N LEU A 183 -9.75 4.61 -5.71
CA LEU A 183 -9.03 5.47 -4.78
C LEU A 183 -9.68 5.35 -3.40
N VAL A 184 -8.88 4.97 -2.41
CA VAL A 184 -9.31 4.86 -1.01
C VAL A 184 -8.54 5.87 -0.18
N TYR A 185 -9.27 6.73 0.54
CA TYR A 185 -8.70 7.74 1.42
C TYR A 185 -8.65 7.22 2.85
N HIS A 186 -7.48 7.30 3.46
CA HIS A 186 -7.25 6.90 4.84
C HIS A 186 -6.88 8.15 5.66
N SER A 187 -7.84 8.70 6.39
CA SER A 187 -7.58 9.80 7.29
C SER A 187 -6.91 9.28 8.57
N ALA A 188 -5.86 9.96 9.00
CA ALA A 188 -5.38 9.84 10.36
C ALA A 188 -6.57 10.04 11.29
N ASP A 189 -6.88 9.05 12.15
CA ASP A 189 -8.04 9.02 13.02
C ASP A 189 -8.62 10.40 13.37
N THR A 190 -9.73 10.77 12.75
CA THR A 190 -10.61 11.78 13.25
C THR A 190 -11.63 11.09 14.17
N HIS A 191 -11.29 11.05 15.47
CA HIS A 191 -12.23 10.97 16.60
C HIS A 191 -13.07 9.74 16.84
N SER A 192 -12.67 9.03 17.88
CA SER A 192 -13.67 8.81 18.94
C SER A 192 -13.77 10.08 19.82
N LYS A 193 -14.87 10.83 19.72
CA LYS A 193 -15.43 11.52 20.87
C LYS A 193 -16.22 10.54 21.67
#